data_6c4aad6b000b90bc80a827a4fba6bc87
#
_entry.id   6c4aad6b000b90bc80a827a4fba6bc87
#
_cell.length_a   1.000
_cell.length_b   1.000
_cell.length_c   1.000
_cell.angle_alpha   90.00
_cell.angle_beta   90.00
_cell.angle_gamma   90.00
#
_symmetry.space_group_name_H-M   'P 1'
#
loop_
_entity.id
_entity.type
_entity.pdbx_description
1 polymer ?
#
loop_
_entity_poly.entity_id
_entity_poly.type
_entity_poly.pdbx_seq_one_letter_code
_entity_poly.pdbx_strand_id
1 'polypeptide(L)'
;MSSEAQTSYHGIAARLDRIPITGMHRKVLWLLAGITFCDSVDMGVGGPIGAVLQSTYDAAGNQWMTLEQFALFNSITMIGYLVGGLMAGALSDGIGRKKAVLICGSIFTVFCFVAAGSPDATFLTGCRFFMGLGLGAAFPAGYSALTEFTPPTKRGKYQSYVGLIANCGTLVASAMNMIVLPMLGWRPVFVICGILGTAVVIACFFFLEESPRWLAMKGRTDEANKICCEFEASAEKMTGSKLEPVTQEEIQRRVDEGEVKELPWAFLFKKKMLARTLTAMLLCFTMNVLVYTIISWTPSILKANGFDVHLATTMTVVMQLGIPVGVGALTFYVEKVNRKTILIVTYVLVAILGPIWAMLPTDQPALVMFFGFLICVCTFTNSVTTSAIYLSEPFPTACRIRGAGVANAFGRLGGILSPMWIAFFMTTTLGTTGCYIINSALAIFTAVWLAIFGVETRGRTLEDITKGLLDD
;
A
#
# COMPACT_ATOMS: atom_id res chain seq x y z
N MET A 1 -7.95 -30.54 -1.40
CA MET A 1 -8.08 -30.71 -2.88
C MET A 1 -8.04 -32.19 -3.19
N SER A 2 -8.79 -32.66 -4.21
CA SER A 2 -8.59 -34.03 -4.73
C SER A 2 -7.22 -34.15 -5.41
N SER A 3 -6.66 -35.39 -5.51
CA SER A 3 -5.37 -35.62 -6.19
C SER A 3 -5.36 -35.11 -7.63
N GLU A 4 -6.46 -35.28 -8.37
CA GLU A 4 -6.62 -34.76 -9.73
C GLU A 4 -6.59 -33.23 -9.79
N ALA A 5 -7.22 -32.54 -8.83
CA ALA A 5 -7.20 -31.09 -8.77
C ALA A 5 -5.80 -30.54 -8.42
N GLN A 6 -5.02 -31.24 -7.61
CA GLN A 6 -3.62 -30.91 -7.34
C GLN A 6 -2.76 -31.06 -8.58
N THR A 7 -2.85 -32.18 -9.28
CA THR A 7 -2.11 -32.42 -10.53
C THR A 7 -2.46 -31.37 -11.60
N SER A 8 -3.74 -31.04 -11.74
CA SER A 8 -4.20 -30.00 -12.68
C SER A 8 -3.65 -28.63 -12.30
N TYR A 9 -3.70 -28.23 -11.01
CA TYR A 9 -3.15 -26.96 -10.52
C TYR A 9 -1.64 -26.85 -10.79
N HIS A 10 -0.86 -27.88 -10.45
CA HIS A 10 0.58 -27.87 -10.68
C HIS A 10 0.95 -27.88 -12.17
N GLY A 11 0.16 -28.56 -13.01
CA GLY A 11 0.31 -28.52 -14.46
C GLY A 11 0.09 -27.11 -15.03
N ILE A 12 -0.99 -26.44 -14.65
CA ILE A 12 -1.27 -25.06 -15.04
C ILE A 12 -0.19 -24.10 -14.53
N ALA A 13 0.23 -24.27 -13.27
CA ALA A 13 1.28 -23.43 -12.68
C ALA A 13 2.61 -23.60 -13.43
N ALA A 14 3.01 -24.83 -13.75
CA ALA A 14 4.24 -25.12 -14.50
C ALA A 14 4.20 -24.49 -15.90
N ARG A 15 3.05 -24.56 -16.61
CA ARG A 15 2.86 -23.93 -17.92
C ARG A 15 3.03 -22.41 -17.84
N LEU A 16 2.41 -21.75 -16.86
CA LEU A 16 2.51 -20.29 -16.70
C LEU A 16 3.91 -19.84 -16.31
N ASP A 17 4.60 -20.60 -15.45
CA ASP A 17 5.92 -20.21 -14.93
C ASP A 17 7.02 -20.21 -15.99
N ARG A 18 6.89 -21.02 -17.05
CA ARG A 18 7.86 -21.06 -18.16
C ARG A 18 7.63 -20.00 -19.23
N ILE A 19 6.42 -19.38 -19.26
CA ILE A 19 6.07 -18.42 -20.31
C ILE A 19 6.92 -17.15 -20.16
N PRO A 20 7.64 -16.71 -21.19
CA PRO A 20 8.32 -15.42 -21.16
C PRO A 20 7.31 -14.28 -21.07
N ILE A 21 7.76 -13.11 -20.60
CA ILE A 21 6.90 -11.94 -20.48
C ILE A 21 6.40 -11.48 -21.84
N THR A 22 5.10 -11.51 -22.02
CA THR A 22 4.38 -11.17 -23.26
C THR A 22 3.57 -9.88 -23.13
N GLY A 23 2.91 -9.48 -24.22
CA GLY A 23 1.93 -8.39 -24.20
C GLY A 23 0.77 -8.63 -23.21
N MET A 24 0.35 -9.90 -23.03
CA MET A 24 -0.71 -10.25 -22.09
C MET A 24 -0.30 -9.99 -20.64
N HIS A 25 0.93 -10.31 -20.24
CA HIS A 25 1.45 -9.97 -18.91
C HIS A 25 1.50 -8.46 -18.68
N ARG A 26 1.89 -7.68 -19.69
CA ARG A 26 1.86 -6.21 -19.63
C ARG A 26 0.45 -5.66 -19.53
N LYS A 27 -0.52 -6.25 -20.23
CA LYS A 27 -1.95 -5.91 -20.12
C LYS A 27 -2.44 -6.10 -18.67
N VAL A 28 -2.19 -7.27 -18.08
CA VAL A 28 -2.55 -7.56 -16.69
C VAL A 28 -1.86 -6.57 -15.74
N LEU A 29 -0.58 -6.29 -15.95
CA LEU A 29 0.16 -5.30 -15.16
C LEU A 29 -0.54 -3.94 -15.14
N TRP A 30 -0.86 -3.38 -16.33
CA TRP A 30 -1.46 -2.05 -16.44
C TRP A 30 -2.86 -1.98 -15.82
N LEU A 31 -3.67 -3.04 -15.97
CA LEU A 31 -5.00 -3.11 -15.36
C LEU A 31 -4.92 -3.11 -13.84
N LEU A 32 -4.06 -3.93 -13.26
CA LEU A 32 -3.90 -4.02 -11.81
C LEU A 32 -3.16 -2.81 -11.22
N ALA A 33 -2.20 -2.25 -11.97
CA ALA A 33 -1.57 -0.98 -11.60
C ALA A 33 -2.55 0.18 -11.60
N GLY A 34 -3.56 0.18 -12.48
CA GLY A 34 -4.64 1.16 -12.49
C GLY A 34 -5.43 1.19 -11.17
N ILE A 35 -5.69 0.02 -10.58
CA ILE A 35 -6.39 -0.09 -9.29
C ILE A 35 -5.53 0.51 -8.16
N THR A 36 -4.25 0.15 -8.09
CA THR A 36 -3.34 0.69 -7.08
C THR A 36 -3.05 2.17 -7.28
N PHE A 37 -3.13 2.66 -8.51
CA PHE A 37 -3.07 4.08 -8.83
C PHE A 37 -4.29 4.83 -8.27
N CYS A 38 -5.52 4.31 -8.49
CA CYS A 38 -6.74 4.89 -7.91
C CYS A 38 -6.69 4.92 -6.39
N ASP A 39 -6.16 3.87 -5.76
CA ASP A 39 -5.91 3.78 -4.32
C ASP A 39 -5.02 4.92 -3.84
N SER A 40 -3.89 5.13 -4.50
CA SER A 40 -2.94 6.18 -4.14
C SER A 40 -3.46 7.59 -4.43
N VAL A 41 -4.28 7.75 -5.47
CA VAL A 41 -4.99 9.02 -5.73
C VAL A 41 -5.97 9.31 -4.60
N ASP A 42 -6.78 8.34 -4.18
CA ASP A 42 -7.75 8.51 -3.08
C ASP A 42 -7.06 8.87 -1.76
N MET A 43 -5.93 8.24 -1.47
CA MET A 43 -5.10 8.57 -0.30
C MET A 43 -4.62 10.02 -0.33
N GLY A 44 -4.20 10.51 -1.50
CA GLY A 44 -3.65 11.86 -1.67
C GLY A 44 -4.69 12.97 -1.66
N VAL A 45 -5.98 12.69 -1.89
CA VAL A 45 -7.02 13.73 -1.92
C VAL A 45 -7.57 14.08 -0.53
N GLY A 46 -7.53 13.15 0.41
CA GLY A 46 -8.18 13.31 1.72
C GLY A 46 -7.66 14.50 2.55
N GLY A 47 -6.34 14.68 2.59
CA GLY A 47 -5.70 15.75 3.37
C GLY A 47 -6.09 17.17 2.92
N PRO A 48 -5.84 17.53 1.64
CA PRO A 48 -6.21 18.85 1.10
C PRO A 48 -7.71 19.13 1.17
N ILE A 49 -8.58 18.14 0.88
CA ILE A 49 -10.03 18.29 1.03
C ILE A 49 -10.38 18.63 2.47
N GLY A 50 -9.82 17.90 3.45
CA GLY A 50 -10.07 18.17 4.86
C GLY A 50 -9.64 19.56 5.29
N ALA A 51 -8.50 20.07 4.80
CA ALA A 51 -8.05 21.44 5.07
C ALA A 51 -9.02 22.50 4.52
N VAL A 52 -9.57 22.27 3.32
CA VAL A 52 -10.61 23.13 2.73
C VAL A 52 -11.90 23.07 3.52
N LEU A 53 -12.39 21.88 3.86
CA LEU A 53 -13.64 21.70 4.61
C LEU A 53 -13.59 22.30 6.01
N GLN A 54 -12.41 22.30 6.65
CA GLN A 54 -12.17 23.00 7.92
C GLN A 54 -12.15 24.54 7.77
N SER A 55 -12.09 25.07 6.55
CA SER A 55 -12.12 26.50 6.25
C SER A 55 -13.46 26.96 5.70
N THR A 56 -14.36 26.01 5.39
CA THR A 56 -15.67 26.27 4.83
C THR A 56 -16.69 26.38 5.95
N TYR A 57 -17.53 27.40 5.90
CA TYR A 57 -18.62 27.64 6.84
C TYR A 57 -19.95 27.54 6.11
N ASP A 58 -20.98 27.07 6.80
CA ASP A 58 -22.35 27.05 6.30
C ASP A 58 -23.02 28.43 6.41
N ALA A 59 -24.23 28.58 5.89
CA ALA A 59 -24.99 29.82 5.97
C ALA A 59 -25.36 30.25 7.42
N ALA A 60 -25.27 29.31 8.38
CA ALA A 60 -25.48 29.56 9.79
C ALA A 60 -24.20 29.95 10.55
N GLY A 61 -23.04 29.96 9.85
CA GLY A 61 -21.73 30.26 10.43
C GLY A 61 -21.06 29.08 11.12
N ASN A 62 -21.61 27.84 11.00
CA ASN A 62 -20.95 26.66 11.53
C ASN A 62 -19.90 26.15 10.56
N GLN A 63 -18.79 25.68 11.10
CA GLN A 63 -17.73 25.04 10.33
C GLN A 63 -18.24 23.75 9.68
N TRP A 64 -18.03 23.57 8.38
CA TRP A 64 -18.54 22.38 7.65
C TRP A 64 -17.92 21.09 8.16
N MET A 65 -16.66 21.10 8.58
CA MET A 65 -15.99 19.96 9.20
C MET A 65 -15.05 20.45 10.32
N THR A 66 -15.26 19.96 11.54
CA THR A 66 -14.37 20.26 12.66
C THR A 66 -13.08 19.44 12.57
N LEU A 67 -12.06 19.81 13.35
CA LEU A 67 -10.81 19.07 13.45
C LEU A 67 -11.02 17.62 13.91
N GLU A 68 -11.92 17.41 14.86
CA GLU A 68 -12.29 16.07 15.36
C GLU A 68 -12.98 15.23 14.29
N GLN A 69 -13.91 15.82 13.56
CA GLN A 69 -14.58 15.17 12.43
C GLN A 69 -13.58 14.82 11.32
N PHE A 70 -12.58 15.65 11.08
CA PHE A 70 -11.52 15.34 10.12
C PHE A 70 -10.63 14.19 10.59
N ALA A 71 -10.32 14.12 11.87
CA ALA A 71 -9.62 12.97 12.43
C ALA A 71 -10.44 11.67 12.25
N LEU A 72 -11.75 11.71 12.57
CA LEU A 72 -12.66 10.58 12.35
C LEU A 72 -12.77 10.19 10.87
N PHE A 73 -12.87 11.17 9.97
CA PHE A 73 -12.89 10.96 8.52
C PHE A 73 -11.67 10.14 8.05
N ASN A 74 -10.46 10.46 8.51
CA ASN A 74 -9.27 9.70 8.19
C ASN A 74 -9.26 8.33 8.88
N SER A 75 -9.56 8.27 10.18
CA SER A 75 -9.54 7.02 10.96
C SER A 75 -10.56 6.00 10.45
N ILE A 76 -11.77 6.43 10.13
CA ILE A 76 -12.85 5.57 9.60
C ILE A 76 -12.49 5.07 8.21
N THR A 77 -11.84 5.88 7.37
CA THR A 77 -11.29 5.41 6.11
C THR A 77 -10.31 4.25 6.33
N MET A 78 -9.37 4.39 7.28
CA MET A 78 -8.39 3.35 7.60
C MET A 78 -9.03 2.10 8.21
N ILE A 79 -10.10 2.24 8.98
CA ILE A 79 -10.90 1.10 9.45
C ILE A 79 -11.52 0.36 8.25
N GLY A 80 -12.07 1.08 7.28
CA GLY A 80 -12.56 0.51 6.03
C GLY A 80 -11.46 -0.29 5.30
N TYR A 81 -10.27 0.29 5.16
CA TYR A 81 -9.10 -0.40 4.58
C TYR A 81 -8.71 -1.67 5.35
N LEU A 82 -8.71 -1.62 6.67
CA LEU A 82 -8.40 -2.80 7.50
C LEU A 82 -9.41 -3.92 7.28
N VAL A 83 -10.70 -3.59 7.36
CA VAL A 83 -11.79 -4.56 7.16
C VAL A 83 -11.75 -5.14 5.74
N GLY A 84 -11.62 -4.29 4.73
CA GLY A 84 -11.47 -4.71 3.33
C GLY A 84 -10.27 -5.63 3.13
N GLY A 85 -9.12 -5.26 3.67
CA GLY A 85 -7.89 -6.06 3.59
C GLY A 85 -8.02 -7.44 4.25
N LEU A 86 -8.69 -7.53 5.40
CA LEU A 86 -8.97 -8.82 6.06
C LEU A 86 -9.94 -9.70 5.25
N MET A 87 -10.91 -9.08 4.58
CA MET A 87 -11.87 -9.79 3.74
C MET A 87 -11.29 -10.20 2.38
N ALA A 88 -10.25 -9.52 1.91
CA ALA A 88 -9.69 -9.67 0.56
C ALA A 88 -9.33 -11.11 0.21
N GLY A 89 -8.66 -11.83 1.13
CA GLY A 89 -8.27 -13.21 0.93
C GLY A 89 -9.49 -14.13 0.76
N ALA A 90 -10.40 -14.11 1.73
CA ALA A 90 -11.60 -14.94 1.70
C ALA A 90 -12.48 -14.65 0.48
N LEU A 91 -12.64 -13.36 0.14
CA LEU A 91 -13.41 -12.94 -1.03
C LEU A 91 -12.75 -13.43 -2.33
N SER A 92 -11.46 -13.15 -2.50
CA SER A 92 -10.68 -13.50 -3.70
C SER A 92 -10.59 -15.01 -3.90
N ASP A 93 -10.41 -15.79 -2.84
CA ASP A 93 -10.38 -17.25 -2.89
C ASP A 93 -11.78 -17.86 -3.12
N GLY A 94 -12.82 -17.19 -2.63
CA GLY A 94 -14.20 -17.63 -2.80
C GLY A 94 -14.73 -17.45 -4.21
N ILE A 95 -14.70 -16.21 -4.72
CA ILE A 95 -15.37 -15.82 -5.97
C ILE A 95 -14.44 -15.62 -7.16
N GLY A 96 -13.13 -15.63 -6.97
CA GLY A 96 -12.11 -15.42 -8.01
C GLY A 96 -11.48 -14.03 -7.95
N ARG A 97 -10.30 -13.91 -8.55
CA ARG A 97 -9.48 -12.69 -8.50
C ARG A 97 -10.12 -11.55 -9.28
N LYS A 98 -10.55 -11.82 -10.50
CA LYS A 98 -11.24 -10.85 -11.36
C LYS A 98 -12.51 -10.31 -10.71
N LYS A 99 -13.38 -11.19 -10.22
CA LYS A 99 -14.65 -10.79 -9.61
C LYS A 99 -14.42 -10.00 -8.31
N ALA A 100 -13.47 -10.41 -7.48
CA ALA A 100 -13.12 -9.68 -6.26
C ALA A 100 -12.67 -8.25 -6.58
N VAL A 101 -11.76 -8.09 -7.54
CA VAL A 101 -11.28 -6.78 -8.01
C VAL A 101 -12.41 -5.91 -8.54
N LEU A 102 -13.32 -6.47 -9.35
CA LEU A 102 -14.44 -5.74 -9.93
C LEU A 102 -15.43 -5.28 -8.85
N ILE A 103 -15.83 -6.16 -7.93
CA ILE A 103 -16.78 -5.82 -6.86
C ILE A 103 -16.18 -4.73 -5.96
N CYS A 104 -14.94 -4.92 -5.52
CA CYS A 104 -14.28 -3.99 -4.61
C CYS A 104 -14.01 -2.63 -5.28
N GLY A 105 -13.56 -2.63 -6.53
CA GLY A 105 -13.39 -1.42 -7.33
C GLY A 105 -14.72 -0.69 -7.59
N SER A 106 -15.81 -1.44 -7.81
CA SER A 106 -17.15 -0.85 -7.98
C SER A 106 -17.66 -0.20 -6.70
N ILE A 107 -17.44 -0.82 -5.53
CA ILE A 107 -17.79 -0.22 -4.24
C ILE A 107 -17.07 1.13 -4.10
N PHE A 108 -15.76 1.18 -4.29
CA PHE A 108 -14.99 2.42 -4.26
C PHE A 108 -15.58 3.48 -5.19
N THR A 109 -15.80 3.12 -6.45
CA THR A 109 -16.26 4.02 -7.50
C THR A 109 -17.64 4.62 -7.19
N VAL A 110 -18.61 3.79 -6.78
CA VAL A 110 -19.95 4.23 -6.43
C VAL A 110 -19.90 5.21 -5.26
N PHE A 111 -19.13 4.86 -4.21
CA PHE A 111 -19.05 5.74 -3.04
C PHE A 111 -18.24 7.01 -3.29
N CYS A 112 -17.38 7.09 -4.32
CA CYS A 112 -16.82 8.36 -4.79
C CYS A 112 -17.91 9.32 -5.29
N PHE A 113 -18.84 8.84 -6.15
CA PHE A 113 -19.95 9.69 -6.63
C PHE A 113 -20.92 10.06 -5.52
N VAL A 114 -21.23 9.13 -4.61
CA VAL A 114 -22.08 9.40 -3.45
C VAL A 114 -21.42 10.44 -2.53
N ALA A 115 -20.12 10.34 -2.30
CA ALA A 115 -19.34 11.29 -1.50
C ALA A 115 -19.37 12.72 -2.08
N ALA A 116 -19.36 12.86 -3.40
CA ALA A 116 -19.48 14.17 -4.07
C ALA A 116 -20.83 14.87 -3.75
N GLY A 117 -21.90 14.11 -3.49
CA GLY A 117 -23.21 14.62 -3.10
C GLY A 117 -23.42 14.76 -1.58
N SER A 118 -22.40 14.58 -0.74
CA SER A 118 -22.55 14.59 0.72
C SER A 118 -23.13 15.90 1.25
N PRO A 119 -24.20 15.84 2.07
CA PRO A 119 -24.81 17.00 2.70
C PRO A 119 -24.00 17.52 3.89
N ASP A 120 -23.34 16.63 4.64
CA ASP A 120 -22.62 16.94 5.88
C ASP A 120 -21.37 16.08 6.05
N ALA A 121 -20.53 16.42 7.04
CA ALA A 121 -19.28 15.74 7.34
C ALA A 121 -19.46 14.29 7.79
N THR A 122 -20.55 13.98 8.49
CA THR A 122 -20.84 12.63 9.00
C THR A 122 -21.18 11.68 7.86
N PHE A 123 -22.02 12.12 6.94
CA PHE A 123 -22.36 11.36 5.73
C PHE A 123 -21.11 11.12 4.86
N LEU A 124 -20.29 12.17 4.66
CA LEU A 124 -19.03 12.05 3.93
C LEU A 124 -18.10 11.03 4.59
N THR A 125 -18.01 11.04 5.91
CA THR A 125 -17.20 10.07 6.68
C THR A 125 -17.72 8.64 6.49
N GLY A 126 -19.02 8.44 6.44
CA GLY A 126 -19.63 7.15 6.11
C GLY A 126 -19.25 6.66 4.71
N CYS A 127 -19.28 7.56 3.71
CA CYS A 127 -18.84 7.23 2.35
C CYS A 127 -17.37 6.79 2.33
N ARG A 128 -16.52 7.45 3.10
CA ARG A 128 -15.08 7.13 3.21
C ARG A 128 -14.83 5.73 3.77
N PHE A 129 -15.66 5.25 4.68
CA PHE A 129 -15.58 3.85 5.15
C PHE A 129 -15.72 2.87 3.99
N PHE A 130 -16.77 3.04 3.18
CA PHE A 130 -17.01 2.12 2.04
C PHE A 130 -15.96 2.28 0.93
N MET A 131 -15.47 3.51 0.68
CA MET A 131 -14.35 3.75 -0.23
C MET A 131 -13.11 2.99 0.26
N GLY A 132 -12.77 3.12 1.54
CA GLY A 132 -11.68 2.39 2.18
C GLY A 132 -11.86 0.88 2.12
N LEU A 133 -13.06 0.37 2.38
CA LEU A 133 -13.39 -1.06 2.30
C LEU A 133 -13.16 -1.61 0.88
N GLY A 134 -13.61 -0.88 -0.14
CA GLY A 134 -13.41 -1.26 -1.54
C GLY A 134 -11.92 -1.33 -1.90
N LEU A 135 -11.17 -0.26 -1.64
CA LEU A 135 -9.74 -0.19 -1.98
C LEU A 135 -8.88 -1.14 -1.12
N GLY A 136 -9.18 -1.23 0.18
CA GLY A 136 -8.50 -2.14 1.11
C GLY A 136 -8.59 -3.61 0.71
N ALA A 137 -9.68 -4.00 0.05
CA ALA A 137 -9.83 -5.36 -0.50
C ALA A 137 -9.27 -5.48 -1.93
N ALA A 138 -9.42 -4.46 -2.78
CA ALA A 138 -8.96 -4.49 -4.17
C ALA A 138 -7.42 -4.57 -4.27
N PHE A 139 -6.71 -3.89 -3.38
CA PHE A 139 -5.25 -3.84 -3.38
C PHE A 139 -4.61 -5.24 -3.19
N PRO A 140 -4.87 -6.01 -2.11
CA PRO A 140 -4.31 -7.35 -1.94
C PRO A 140 -4.78 -8.32 -3.03
N ALA A 141 -6.06 -8.24 -3.46
CA ALA A 141 -6.58 -9.07 -4.54
C ALA A 141 -5.85 -8.83 -5.86
N GLY A 142 -5.56 -7.57 -6.20
CA GLY A 142 -4.79 -7.19 -7.38
C GLY A 142 -3.35 -7.71 -7.34
N TYR A 143 -2.65 -7.55 -6.20
CA TYR A 143 -1.28 -8.07 -6.05
C TYR A 143 -1.25 -9.60 -6.11
N SER A 144 -2.22 -10.30 -5.50
CA SER A 144 -2.37 -11.75 -5.60
C SER A 144 -2.56 -12.19 -7.07
N ALA A 145 -3.49 -11.53 -7.78
CA ALA A 145 -3.71 -11.80 -9.20
C ALA A 145 -2.42 -11.61 -10.02
N LEU A 146 -1.69 -10.50 -9.82
CA LEU A 146 -0.44 -10.25 -10.53
C LEU A 146 0.60 -11.36 -10.33
N THR A 147 0.72 -11.87 -9.09
CA THR A 147 1.67 -12.94 -8.78
C THR A 147 1.30 -14.27 -9.45
N GLU A 148 0.02 -14.52 -9.65
CA GLU A 148 -0.48 -15.74 -10.28
C GLU A 148 -0.26 -15.76 -11.81
N PHE A 149 -0.29 -14.60 -12.45
CA PHE A 149 0.01 -14.47 -13.88
C PHE A 149 1.51 -14.35 -14.19
N THR A 150 2.31 -13.86 -13.24
CA THR A 150 3.72 -13.49 -13.52
C THR A 150 4.67 -14.63 -13.16
N PRO A 151 5.62 -15.00 -14.06
CA PRO A 151 6.66 -15.98 -13.78
C PRO A 151 7.48 -15.61 -12.53
N PRO A 152 7.90 -16.59 -11.69
CA PRO A 152 8.62 -16.35 -10.44
C PRO A 152 9.85 -15.45 -10.61
N THR A 153 10.62 -15.65 -11.68
CA THR A 153 11.87 -14.91 -11.98
C THR A 153 11.65 -13.43 -12.26
N LYS A 154 10.44 -13.00 -12.62
CA LYS A 154 10.11 -11.61 -12.98
C LYS A 154 9.08 -10.98 -12.02
N ARG A 155 8.54 -11.75 -11.10
CA ARG A 155 7.48 -11.33 -10.17
C ARG A 155 7.85 -10.08 -9.38
N GLY A 156 9.03 -10.05 -8.79
CA GLY A 156 9.51 -8.89 -8.03
C GLY A 156 9.61 -7.61 -8.88
N LYS A 157 10.11 -7.72 -10.12
CA LYS A 157 10.20 -6.58 -11.05
C LYS A 157 8.81 -6.02 -11.39
N TYR A 158 7.83 -6.89 -11.62
CA TYR A 158 6.47 -6.48 -11.95
C TYR A 158 5.73 -5.85 -10.78
N GLN A 159 5.92 -6.39 -9.57
CA GLN A 159 5.42 -5.78 -8.35
C GLN A 159 6.03 -4.38 -8.11
N SER A 160 7.32 -4.21 -8.39
CA SER A 160 7.99 -2.90 -8.30
C SER A 160 7.41 -1.88 -9.28
N TYR A 161 7.03 -2.29 -10.50
CA TYR A 161 6.36 -1.40 -11.46
C TYR A 161 4.99 -0.96 -10.96
N VAL A 162 4.19 -1.88 -10.38
CA VAL A 162 2.91 -1.51 -9.76
C VAL A 162 3.13 -0.53 -8.62
N GLY A 163 4.10 -0.77 -7.76
CA GLY A 163 4.46 0.15 -6.68
C GLY A 163 4.89 1.54 -7.17
N LEU A 164 5.66 1.60 -8.26
CA LEU A 164 6.05 2.88 -8.88
C LEU A 164 4.84 3.65 -9.40
N ILE A 165 3.95 2.98 -10.14
CA ILE A 165 2.71 3.59 -10.68
C ILE A 165 1.82 4.05 -9.53
N ALA A 166 1.69 3.27 -8.47
CA ALA A 166 0.96 3.65 -7.27
C ALA A 166 1.52 4.95 -6.66
N ASN A 167 2.83 5.04 -6.45
CA ASN A 167 3.44 6.27 -5.90
C ASN A 167 3.21 7.52 -6.78
N CYS A 168 3.12 7.36 -8.11
CA CYS A 168 2.72 8.45 -9.01
C CYS A 168 1.29 8.94 -8.74
N GLY A 169 0.39 8.05 -8.29
CA GLY A 169 -1.00 8.42 -7.95
C GLY A 169 -1.09 9.50 -6.89
N THR A 170 -0.28 9.42 -5.84
CA THR A 170 -0.25 10.44 -4.77
C THR A 170 0.16 11.81 -5.31
N LEU A 171 1.14 11.87 -6.21
CA LEU A 171 1.55 13.14 -6.84
C LEU A 171 0.46 13.70 -7.74
N VAL A 172 -0.19 12.84 -8.53
CA VAL A 172 -1.32 13.25 -9.40
C VAL A 172 -2.47 13.78 -8.54
N ALA A 173 -2.79 13.13 -7.42
CA ALA A 173 -3.79 13.61 -6.47
C ALA A 173 -3.45 15.01 -5.93
N SER A 174 -2.20 15.22 -5.54
CA SER A 174 -1.74 16.49 -5.01
C SER A 174 -1.81 17.60 -6.06
N ALA A 175 -1.37 17.33 -7.29
CA ALA A 175 -1.48 18.26 -8.41
C ALA A 175 -2.95 18.54 -8.77
N MET A 176 -3.81 17.52 -8.78
CA MET A 176 -5.25 17.67 -8.99
C MET A 176 -5.88 18.57 -7.91
N ASN A 177 -5.55 18.35 -6.65
CA ASN A 177 -6.04 19.18 -5.55
C ASN A 177 -5.59 20.64 -5.69
N MET A 178 -4.33 20.87 -6.08
CA MET A 178 -3.81 22.22 -6.30
C MET A 178 -4.59 23.00 -7.37
N ILE A 179 -5.10 22.32 -8.40
CA ILE A 179 -5.84 22.93 -9.50
C ILE A 179 -7.35 22.96 -9.23
N VAL A 180 -7.92 21.82 -8.84
CA VAL A 180 -9.38 21.65 -8.78
C VAL A 180 -9.99 22.29 -7.54
N LEU A 181 -9.35 22.19 -6.37
CA LEU A 181 -9.90 22.72 -5.12
C LEU A 181 -10.13 24.24 -5.16
N PRO A 182 -9.19 25.08 -5.66
CA PRO A 182 -9.41 26.53 -5.72
C PRO A 182 -10.46 26.93 -6.74
N MET A 183 -10.58 26.20 -7.86
CA MET A 183 -11.43 26.59 -8.98
C MET A 183 -12.86 26.06 -8.87
N LEU A 184 -13.02 24.84 -8.42
CA LEU A 184 -14.29 24.08 -8.49
C LEU A 184 -14.75 23.54 -7.12
N GLY A 185 -13.93 23.69 -6.08
CA GLY A 185 -14.20 23.15 -4.77
C GLY A 185 -13.90 21.65 -4.64
N TRP A 186 -14.31 21.06 -3.51
CA TRP A 186 -13.94 19.69 -3.15
C TRP A 186 -14.81 18.60 -3.81
N ARG A 187 -16.08 18.88 -4.13
CA ARG A 187 -17.00 17.90 -4.71
C ARG A 187 -16.53 17.32 -6.05
N PRO A 188 -16.07 18.14 -7.03
CA PRO A 188 -15.54 17.64 -8.29
C PRO A 188 -14.31 16.73 -8.14
N VAL A 189 -13.54 16.86 -7.07
CA VAL A 189 -12.39 15.97 -6.81
C VAL A 189 -12.87 14.52 -6.66
N PHE A 190 -13.92 14.28 -5.87
CA PHE A 190 -14.53 12.95 -5.74
C PHE A 190 -15.15 12.45 -7.05
N VAL A 191 -15.77 13.34 -7.84
CA VAL A 191 -16.29 12.99 -9.17
C VAL A 191 -15.16 12.51 -10.09
N ILE A 192 -14.04 13.23 -10.12
CA ILE A 192 -12.86 12.85 -10.93
C ILE A 192 -12.31 11.49 -10.47
N CYS A 193 -12.18 11.25 -9.16
CA CYS A 193 -11.79 9.96 -8.61
C CYS A 193 -12.77 8.85 -9.01
N GLY A 194 -14.08 9.13 -8.99
CA GLY A 194 -15.13 8.22 -9.42
C GLY A 194 -15.03 7.89 -10.91
N ILE A 195 -14.82 8.88 -11.78
CA ILE A 195 -14.63 8.69 -13.22
C ILE A 195 -13.38 7.84 -13.50
N LEU A 196 -12.27 8.15 -12.84
CA LEU A 196 -11.02 7.41 -12.96
C LEU A 196 -11.21 5.95 -12.53
N GLY A 197 -11.82 5.72 -11.36
CA GLY A 197 -12.13 4.38 -10.86
C GLY A 197 -13.07 3.63 -11.81
N THR A 198 -14.12 4.29 -12.34
CA THR A 198 -15.04 3.71 -13.33
C THR A 198 -14.28 3.24 -14.57
N ALA A 199 -13.39 4.07 -15.11
CA ALA A 199 -12.59 3.73 -16.29
C ALA A 199 -11.74 2.47 -16.05
N VAL A 200 -11.09 2.39 -14.87
CA VAL A 200 -10.28 1.23 -14.49
C VAL A 200 -11.13 -0.01 -14.29
N VAL A 201 -12.28 0.09 -13.61
CA VAL A 201 -13.20 -1.05 -13.39
C VAL A 201 -13.75 -1.56 -14.73
N ILE A 202 -14.16 -0.67 -15.63
CA ILE A 202 -14.62 -1.04 -16.99
C ILE A 202 -13.48 -1.72 -17.77
N ALA A 203 -12.28 -1.17 -17.72
CA ALA A 203 -11.12 -1.79 -18.37
C ALA A 203 -10.83 -3.19 -17.79
N CYS A 204 -10.90 -3.36 -16.47
CA CYS A 204 -10.77 -4.67 -15.83
C CYS A 204 -11.91 -5.62 -16.21
N PHE A 205 -13.14 -5.15 -16.32
CA PHE A 205 -14.28 -5.97 -16.71
C PHE A 205 -14.07 -6.61 -18.09
N PHE A 206 -13.67 -5.81 -19.09
CA PHE A 206 -13.49 -6.29 -20.46
C PHE A 206 -12.17 -7.01 -20.71
N PHE A 207 -11.09 -6.60 -20.05
CA PHE A 207 -9.73 -6.97 -20.41
C PHE A 207 -8.99 -7.83 -19.40
N LEU A 208 -9.44 -7.90 -18.14
CA LEU A 208 -8.81 -8.77 -17.14
C LEU A 208 -9.40 -10.17 -17.25
N GLU A 209 -8.53 -11.16 -17.41
CA GLU A 209 -8.91 -12.57 -17.33
C GLU A 209 -8.94 -13.05 -15.87
N GLU A 210 -9.70 -14.12 -15.61
CA GLU A 210 -9.65 -14.79 -14.31
C GLU A 210 -8.33 -15.56 -14.17
N SER A 211 -7.85 -15.73 -12.94
CA SER A 211 -6.61 -16.47 -12.72
C SER A 211 -6.72 -17.94 -13.13
N PRO A 212 -5.87 -18.41 -14.05
CA PRO A 212 -5.85 -19.82 -14.44
C PRO A 212 -5.54 -20.75 -13.26
N ARG A 213 -4.69 -20.31 -12.34
CA ARG A 213 -4.35 -21.08 -11.14
C ARG A 213 -5.57 -21.25 -10.22
N TRP A 214 -6.33 -20.17 -10.03
CA TRP A 214 -7.57 -20.21 -9.26
C TRP A 214 -8.64 -21.08 -9.93
N LEU A 215 -8.80 -20.98 -11.23
CA LEU A 215 -9.73 -21.81 -12.00
C LEU A 215 -9.41 -23.30 -11.84
N ALA A 216 -8.12 -23.67 -11.95
CA ALA A 216 -7.67 -25.04 -11.73
C ALA A 216 -7.95 -25.53 -10.31
N MET A 217 -7.72 -24.69 -9.27
CA MET A 217 -8.08 -25.02 -7.89
C MET A 217 -9.58 -25.27 -7.69
N LYS A 218 -10.44 -24.59 -8.47
CA LYS A 218 -11.90 -24.79 -8.41
C LYS A 218 -12.41 -25.88 -9.34
N GLY A 219 -11.53 -26.66 -9.99
CA GLY A 219 -11.90 -27.73 -10.92
C GLY A 219 -12.37 -27.26 -12.29
N ARG A 220 -12.26 -25.95 -12.61
CA ARG A 220 -12.62 -25.37 -13.93
C ARG A 220 -11.42 -25.43 -14.88
N THR A 221 -10.94 -26.66 -15.11
CA THR A 221 -9.70 -26.95 -15.84
C THR A 221 -9.75 -26.52 -17.30
N ASP A 222 -10.91 -26.63 -17.96
CA ASP A 222 -11.05 -26.24 -19.37
C ASP A 222 -10.85 -24.75 -19.59
N GLU A 223 -11.42 -23.94 -18.70
CA GLU A 223 -11.25 -22.50 -18.75
C GLU A 223 -9.82 -22.08 -18.42
N ALA A 224 -9.21 -22.74 -17.41
CA ALA A 224 -7.81 -22.52 -17.07
C ALA A 224 -6.89 -22.85 -18.25
N ASN A 225 -7.13 -23.98 -18.93
CA ASN A 225 -6.39 -24.39 -20.12
C ASN A 225 -6.54 -23.38 -21.26
N LYS A 226 -7.75 -22.89 -21.53
CA LYS A 226 -8.01 -21.88 -22.56
C LYS A 226 -7.13 -20.65 -22.37
N ILE A 227 -7.15 -20.07 -21.16
CA ILE A 227 -6.35 -18.89 -20.85
C ILE A 227 -4.84 -19.18 -20.96
N CYS A 228 -4.39 -20.36 -20.46
CA CYS A 228 -2.99 -20.76 -20.63
C CYS A 228 -2.57 -20.85 -22.07
N CYS A 229 -3.42 -21.45 -22.95
CA CYS A 229 -3.14 -21.53 -24.38
C CYS A 229 -3.06 -20.14 -25.04
N GLU A 230 -3.87 -19.17 -24.61
CA GLU A 230 -3.79 -17.79 -25.10
C GLU A 230 -2.45 -17.13 -24.70
N PHE A 231 -1.98 -17.35 -23.47
CA PHE A 231 -0.66 -16.87 -23.01
C PHE A 231 0.49 -17.56 -23.77
N GLU A 232 0.42 -18.88 -23.97
CA GLU A 232 1.40 -19.64 -24.73
C GLU A 232 1.45 -19.18 -26.19
N ALA A 233 0.29 -19.04 -26.85
CA ALA A 233 0.20 -18.53 -28.21
C ALA A 233 0.79 -17.10 -28.36
N SER A 234 0.55 -16.23 -27.35
CA SER A 234 1.15 -14.91 -27.32
C SER A 234 2.69 -14.97 -27.18
N ALA A 235 3.21 -15.95 -26.44
CA ALA A 235 4.64 -16.15 -26.28
C ALA A 235 5.27 -16.72 -27.55
N GLU A 236 4.69 -17.73 -28.16
CA GLU A 236 5.14 -18.34 -29.39
C GLU A 236 5.17 -17.33 -30.56
N LYS A 237 4.13 -16.48 -30.66
CA LYS A 237 4.09 -15.39 -31.64
C LYS A 237 5.22 -14.37 -31.40
N MET A 238 5.61 -14.13 -30.17
CA MET A 238 6.65 -13.16 -29.83
C MET A 238 8.06 -13.74 -30.03
N THR A 239 8.27 -15.02 -29.68
CA THR A 239 9.59 -15.69 -29.73
C THR A 239 9.88 -16.33 -31.09
N GLY A 240 8.84 -16.59 -31.90
CA GLY A 240 8.95 -17.30 -33.17
C GLY A 240 9.21 -18.82 -33.03
N SER A 241 9.18 -19.34 -31.81
CA SER A 241 9.42 -20.76 -31.51
C SER A 241 8.31 -21.33 -30.62
N LYS A 242 8.00 -22.63 -30.83
CA LYS A 242 7.08 -23.34 -29.93
C LYS A 242 7.70 -23.52 -28.57
N LEU A 243 6.88 -23.38 -27.53
CA LEU A 243 7.29 -23.68 -26.15
C LEU A 243 7.41 -25.20 -25.96
N GLU A 244 8.46 -25.64 -25.29
CA GLU A 244 8.63 -27.04 -24.94
C GLU A 244 7.46 -27.51 -24.04
N PRO A 245 6.89 -28.71 -24.24
CA PRO A 245 5.82 -29.22 -23.40
C PRO A 245 6.32 -29.42 -21.96
N VAL A 246 5.44 -29.17 -20.98
CA VAL A 246 5.73 -29.52 -19.57
C VAL A 246 5.68 -31.04 -19.41
N THR A 247 6.74 -31.63 -18.83
CA THR A 247 6.80 -33.08 -18.62
C THR A 247 6.00 -33.49 -17.40
N GLN A 248 5.49 -34.76 -17.40
CA GLN A 248 4.77 -35.29 -16.26
C GLN A 248 5.69 -35.41 -15.02
N GLU A 249 6.98 -35.64 -15.24
CA GLU A 249 7.98 -35.68 -14.17
C GLU A 249 8.13 -34.33 -13.47
N GLU A 250 8.10 -33.23 -14.22
CA GLU A 250 8.13 -31.88 -13.64
C GLU A 250 6.87 -31.58 -12.83
N ILE A 251 5.70 -31.99 -13.33
CA ILE A 251 4.43 -31.82 -12.61
C ILE A 251 4.47 -32.62 -11.32
N GLN A 252 4.89 -33.90 -11.39
CA GLN A 252 4.97 -34.78 -10.22
C GLN A 252 5.97 -34.24 -9.18
N ARG A 253 7.15 -33.79 -9.62
CA ARG A 253 8.13 -33.15 -8.74
C ARG A 253 7.52 -31.95 -7.99
N ARG A 254 6.74 -31.10 -8.67
CA ARG A 254 6.06 -29.94 -8.05
C ARG A 254 4.95 -30.36 -7.08
N VAL A 255 4.27 -31.47 -7.35
CA VAL A 255 3.30 -32.06 -6.41
C VAL A 255 4.02 -32.54 -5.16
N ASP A 256 5.15 -33.23 -5.31
CA ASP A 256 5.95 -33.81 -4.22
C ASP A 256 6.67 -32.70 -3.39
N GLU A 257 7.16 -31.64 -4.06
CA GLU A 257 7.78 -30.47 -3.44
C GLU A 257 6.73 -29.51 -2.81
N GLY A 258 5.45 -29.63 -3.19
CA GLY A 258 4.39 -28.66 -2.92
C GLY A 258 3.86 -28.60 -1.50
N GLU A 259 4.31 -29.47 -0.58
CA GLU A 259 3.94 -29.39 0.84
C GLU A 259 5.07 -28.84 1.70
N VAL A 260 5.38 -27.55 1.54
CA VAL A 260 6.00 -26.83 2.68
C VAL A 260 4.95 -26.80 3.79
N LYS A 261 5.08 -27.68 4.80
CA LYS A 261 4.18 -27.69 5.96
C LYS A 261 4.12 -26.26 6.54
N GLU A 262 2.98 -25.62 6.37
CA GLU A 262 2.77 -24.29 6.94
C GLU A 262 2.79 -24.38 8.47
N LEU A 263 3.64 -23.56 9.09
CA LEU A 263 3.71 -23.49 10.54
C LEU A 263 2.45 -22.81 11.12
N PRO A 264 1.93 -23.25 12.28
CA PRO A 264 0.73 -22.67 12.88
C PRO A 264 0.96 -21.20 13.25
N TRP A 265 -0.14 -20.42 13.29
CA TRP A 265 -0.10 -19.00 13.69
C TRP A 265 0.61 -18.74 15.03
N ALA A 266 0.42 -19.67 15.99
CA ALA A 266 1.07 -19.62 17.30
C ALA A 266 2.61 -19.60 17.22
N PHE A 267 3.20 -20.10 16.14
CA PHE A 267 4.65 -20.09 15.95
C PHE A 267 5.23 -18.68 15.88
N LEU A 268 4.49 -17.73 15.33
CA LEU A 268 4.91 -16.31 15.24
C LEU A 268 5.11 -15.67 16.62
N PHE A 269 4.44 -16.19 17.64
CA PHE A 269 4.49 -15.67 19.02
C PHE A 269 5.33 -16.53 19.95
N LYS A 270 5.99 -17.58 19.46
CA LYS A 270 6.99 -18.33 20.24
C LYS A 270 8.20 -17.45 20.57
N LYS A 271 8.84 -17.72 21.71
CA LYS A 271 9.93 -16.88 22.27
C LYS A 271 11.00 -16.49 21.24
N LYS A 272 11.46 -17.42 20.39
CA LYS A 272 12.48 -17.19 19.36
C LYS A 272 11.99 -16.27 18.21
N MET A 273 10.69 -16.36 17.86
CA MET A 273 10.09 -15.57 16.78
C MET A 273 9.50 -14.23 17.26
N LEU A 274 9.15 -14.16 18.55
CA LEU A 274 8.42 -13.02 19.11
C LEU A 274 9.12 -11.67 18.83
N ALA A 275 10.42 -11.59 19.06
CA ALA A 275 11.19 -10.36 18.81
C ALA A 275 11.13 -9.92 17.36
N ARG A 276 11.19 -10.87 16.40
CA ARG A 276 11.09 -10.59 14.96
C ARG A 276 9.69 -10.13 14.56
N THR A 277 8.67 -10.80 15.09
CA THR A 277 7.26 -10.44 14.86
C THR A 277 6.97 -9.05 15.42
N LEU A 278 7.37 -8.76 16.67
CA LEU A 278 7.20 -7.44 17.27
C LEU A 278 7.98 -6.35 16.51
N THR A 279 9.19 -6.66 16.04
CA THR A 279 9.97 -5.72 15.22
C THR A 279 9.24 -5.40 13.91
N ALA A 280 8.73 -6.40 13.21
CA ALA A 280 7.98 -6.20 11.98
C ALA A 280 6.68 -5.42 12.22
N MET A 281 5.95 -5.74 13.29
CA MET A 281 4.74 -5.01 13.71
C MET A 281 5.04 -3.53 14.02
N LEU A 282 6.08 -3.26 14.81
CA LEU A 282 6.48 -1.90 15.18
C LEU A 282 6.92 -1.09 13.96
N LEU A 283 7.71 -1.69 13.06
CA LEU A 283 8.13 -1.04 11.81
C LEU A 283 6.93 -0.64 10.96
N CYS A 284 5.99 -1.55 10.74
CA CYS A 284 4.78 -1.26 9.96
C CYS A 284 3.90 -0.21 10.64
N PHE A 285 3.77 -0.25 11.97
CA PHE A 285 3.00 0.73 12.74
C PHE A 285 3.60 2.13 12.60
N THR A 286 4.89 2.28 12.90
CA THR A 286 5.59 3.58 12.82
C THR A 286 5.62 4.13 11.40
N MET A 287 5.88 3.26 10.41
CA MET A 287 5.81 3.64 9.00
C MET A 287 4.46 4.24 8.64
N ASN A 288 3.35 3.56 8.99
CA ASN A 288 2.01 4.05 8.68
C ASN A 288 1.72 5.38 9.38
N VAL A 289 2.09 5.52 10.66
CA VAL A 289 1.94 6.79 11.39
C VAL A 289 2.62 7.93 10.65
N LEU A 290 3.88 7.77 10.27
CA LEU A 290 4.66 8.81 9.61
C LEU A 290 4.13 9.14 8.20
N VAL A 291 3.81 8.11 7.41
CA VAL A 291 3.28 8.28 6.05
C VAL A 291 1.93 9.01 6.07
N TYR A 292 1.00 8.59 6.93
CA TYR A 292 -0.33 9.24 6.99
C TYR A 292 -0.27 10.63 7.59
N THR A 293 0.65 10.92 8.52
CA THR A 293 0.91 12.28 8.97
C THR A 293 1.28 13.19 7.82
N ILE A 294 2.18 12.75 6.94
CA ILE A 294 2.64 13.54 5.79
C ILE A 294 1.54 13.67 4.73
N ILE A 295 0.90 12.59 4.33
CA ILE A 295 -0.06 12.62 3.23
C ILE A 295 -1.34 13.36 3.63
N SER A 296 -1.90 13.05 4.81
CA SER A 296 -3.23 13.51 5.19
C SER A 296 -3.23 14.79 6.01
N TRP A 297 -2.20 15.02 6.82
CA TRP A 297 -2.24 16.11 7.82
C TRP A 297 -1.37 17.30 7.49
N THR A 298 -0.40 17.19 6.58
CA THR A 298 0.49 18.32 6.24
C THR A 298 -0.28 19.59 5.83
N PRO A 299 -1.32 19.56 4.96
CA PRO A 299 -2.05 20.77 4.62
C PRO A 299 -2.74 21.41 5.83
N SER A 300 -3.36 20.60 6.70
CA SER A 300 -4.04 21.09 7.92
C SER A 300 -3.06 21.65 8.95
N ILE A 301 -1.87 21.05 9.08
CA ILE A 301 -0.79 21.51 9.96
C ILE A 301 -0.24 22.86 9.46
N LEU A 302 0.03 22.99 8.16
CA LEU A 302 0.48 24.24 7.55
C LEU A 302 -0.55 25.35 7.73
N LYS A 303 -1.84 25.04 7.55
CA LYS A 303 -2.94 25.97 7.82
C LYS A 303 -2.96 26.40 9.29
N ALA A 304 -2.82 25.46 10.24
CA ALA A 304 -2.79 25.77 11.66
C ALA A 304 -1.60 26.65 12.06
N ASN A 305 -0.49 26.55 11.32
CA ASN A 305 0.68 27.41 11.47
C ASN A 305 0.49 28.80 10.82
N GLY A 306 -0.67 29.11 10.22
CA GLY A 306 -1.00 30.43 9.68
C GLY A 306 -0.81 30.62 8.18
N PHE A 307 -0.46 29.55 7.45
CA PHE A 307 -0.42 29.61 5.98
C PHE A 307 -1.84 29.60 5.39
N ASP A 308 -2.04 30.38 4.32
CA ASP A 308 -3.28 30.29 3.54
C ASP A 308 -3.49 28.87 2.99
N VAL A 309 -4.74 28.42 2.87
CA VAL A 309 -5.10 27.05 2.48
C VAL A 309 -4.55 26.69 1.09
N HIS A 310 -4.61 27.63 0.14
CA HIS A 310 -4.08 27.39 -1.20
C HIS A 310 -2.57 27.29 -1.21
N LEU A 311 -1.89 28.16 -0.45
CA LEU A 311 -0.45 28.10 -0.28
C LEU A 311 -0.04 26.80 0.44
N ALA A 312 -0.74 26.40 1.51
CA ALA A 312 -0.49 25.17 2.24
C ALA A 312 -0.62 23.92 1.34
N THR A 313 -1.63 23.90 0.47
CA THR A 313 -1.80 22.82 -0.51
C THR A 313 -0.66 22.79 -1.52
N THR A 314 -0.27 23.96 -2.07
CA THR A 314 0.86 24.06 -3.01
C THR A 314 2.18 23.63 -2.36
N MET A 315 2.45 24.10 -1.14
CA MET A 315 3.62 23.69 -0.37
C MET A 315 3.67 22.17 -0.17
N THR A 316 2.53 21.56 0.13
CA THR A 316 2.43 20.10 0.30
C THR A 316 2.79 19.37 -1.00
N VAL A 317 2.36 19.85 -2.17
CA VAL A 317 2.74 19.27 -3.47
C VAL A 317 4.26 19.29 -3.65
N VAL A 318 4.89 20.46 -3.38
CA VAL A 318 6.35 20.60 -3.51
C VAL A 318 7.08 19.67 -2.54
N MET A 319 6.62 19.57 -1.30
CA MET A 319 7.21 18.65 -0.31
C MET A 319 7.08 17.19 -0.75
N GLN A 320 5.93 16.80 -1.31
CA GLN A 320 5.68 15.44 -1.77
C GLN A 320 6.48 15.05 -3.01
N LEU A 321 7.11 15.97 -3.73
CA LEU A 321 8.13 15.63 -4.74
C LEU A 321 9.33 14.87 -4.14
N GLY A 322 9.51 14.94 -2.83
CA GLY A 322 10.46 14.09 -2.10
C GLY A 322 10.15 12.59 -2.17
N ILE A 323 8.90 12.20 -2.45
CA ILE A 323 8.48 10.79 -2.55
C ILE A 323 9.25 10.05 -3.67
N PRO A 324 9.14 10.46 -4.94
CA PRO A 324 9.88 9.78 -6.02
C PRO A 324 11.40 9.94 -5.89
N VAL A 325 11.87 11.03 -5.30
CA VAL A 325 13.31 11.23 -5.06
C VAL A 325 13.82 10.22 -4.02
N GLY A 326 13.13 10.04 -2.90
CA GLY A 326 13.51 9.07 -1.87
C GLY A 326 13.46 7.63 -2.37
N VAL A 327 12.37 7.25 -3.03
CA VAL A 327 12.19 5.91 -3.59
C VAL A 327 13.19 5.66 -4.73
N GLY A 328 13.41 6.64 -5.60
CA GLY A 328 14.37 6.55 -6.70
C GLY A 328 15.81 6.44 -6.19
N ALA A 329 16.21 7.26 -5.23
CA ALA A 329 17.53 7.19 -4.62
C ALA A 329 17.80 5.84 -3.95
N LEU A 330 16.78 5.24 -3.30
CA LEU A 330 16.89 3.92 -2.67
C LEU A 330 17.40 2.84 -3.65
N THR A 331 16.97 2.87 -4.91
CA THR A 331 17.37 1.87 -5.92
C THR A 331 18.87 1.82 -6.16
N PHE A 332 19.59 2.92 -5.92
CA PHE A 332 21.04 3.00 -6.13
C PHE A 332 21.88 2.46 -4.97
N TYR A 333 21.33 2.46 -3.75
CA TYR A 333 22.13 2.10 -2.56
C TYR A 333 21.53 0.94 -1.74
N VAL A 334 20.31 0.48 -2.02
CA VAL A 334 19.65 -0.61 -1.26
C VAL A 334 20.46 -1.92 -1.27
N GLU A 335 21.17 -2.20 -2.36
CA GLU A 335 22.04 -3.38 -2.47
C GLU A 335 23.44 -3.16 -1.87
N LYS A 336 23.83 -1.89 -1.63
CA LYS A 336 25.15 -1.51 -1.14
C LYS A 336 25.21 -1.25 0.35
N VAL A 337 24.09 -0.85 0.95
CA VAL A 337 23.98 -0.49 2.37
C VAL A 337 23.15 -1.53 3.10
N ASN A 338 23.49 -1.80 4.35
CA ASN A 338 22.72 -2.70 5.22
C ASN A 338 21.28 -2.19 5.40
N ARG A 339 20.29 -3.06 5.21
CA ARG A 339 18.86 -2.68 5.27
C ARG A 339 18.47 -2.15 6.65
N LYS A 340 18.98 -2.78 7.71
CA LYS A 340 18.84 -2.31 9.10
C LYS A 340 19.39 -0.89 9.27
N THR A 341 20.54 -0.59 8.69
CA THR A 341 21.16 0.73 8.75
C THR A 341 20.33 1.79 8.03
N ILE A 342 19.80 1.48 6.83
CA ILE A 342 18.92 2.40 6.09
C ILE A 342 17.71 2.78 6.95
N LEU A 343 17.05 1.80 7.55
CA LEU A 343 15.87 2.02 8.40
C LEU A 343 16.21 2.87 9.63
N ILE A 344 17.29 2.55 10.33
CA ILE A 344 17.69 3.30 11.54
C ILE A 344 18.02 4.76 11.17
N VAL A 345 18.83 4.96 10.14
CA VAL A 345 19.24 6.31 9.72
C VAL A 345 18.04 7.15 9.29
N THR A 346 17.13 6.58 8.51
CA THR A 346 15.93 7.31 8.06
C THR A 346 14.98 7.63 9.21
N TYR A 347 14.78 6.74 10.18
CA TYR A 347 13.99 7.05 11.38
C TYR A 347 14.65 8.14 12.22
N VAL A 348 15.95 8.09 12.43
CA VAL A 348 16.68 9.13 13.20
C VAL A 348 16.61 10.48 12.47
N LEU A 349 16.77 10.49 11.14
CA LEU A 349 16.65 11.74 10.36
C LEU A 349 15.23 12.32 10.47
N VAL A 350 14.17 11.51 10.34
CA VAL A 350 12.79 11.98 10.51
C VAL A 350 12.58 12.53 11.92
N ALA A 351 13.12 11.86 12.93
CA ALA A 351 13.00 12.28 14.31
C ALA A 351 13.70 13.63 14.62
N ILE A 352 14.78 13.93 13.92
CA ILE A 352 15.50 15.21 14.04
C ILE A 352 14.81 16.29 13.21
N LEU A 353 14.48 15.98 11.96
CA LEU A 353 13.91 16.95 11.02
C LEU A 353 12.49 17.38 11.40
N GLY A 354 11.70 16.50 12.02
CA GLY A 354 10.32 16.78 12.41
C GLY A 354 10.18 17.97 13.38
N PRO A 355 10.81 17.96 14.56
CA PRO A 355 10.81 19.08 15.48
C PRO A 355 11.42 20.36 14.89
N ILE A 356 12.51 20.24 14.11
CA ILE A 356 13.10 21.39 13.42
C ILE A 356 12.05 22.03 12.49
N TRP A 357 11.39 21.23 11.67
CA TRP A 357 10.36 21.69 10.75
C TRP A 357 9.20 22.38 11.47
N ALA A 358 8.76 21.85 12.62
CA ALA A 358 7.68 22.42 13.41
C ALA A 358 8.04 23.79 14.03
N MET A 359 9.32 24.09 14.19
CA MET A 359 9.82 25.34 14.77
C MET A 359 10.24 26.38 13.72
N LEU A 360 10.13 26.05 12.43
CA LEU A 360 10.52 26.97 11.37
C LEU A 360 9.58 28.20 11.32
N PRO A 361 10.14 29.38 11.05
CA PRO A 361 9.36 30.60 10.96
C PRO A 361 8.45 30.57 9.73
N THR A 362 7.24 31.07 9.87
CA THR A 362 6.20 31.06 8.82
C THR A 362 6.42 32.11 7.73
N ASP A 363 7.30 33.07 7.96
CA ASP A 363 7.71 34.09 6.98
C ASP A 363 8.66 33.55 5.90
N GLN A 364 9.16 32.30 6.06
CA GLN A 364 10.09 31.64 5.13
C GLN A 364 9.50 30.36 4.53
N PRO A 365 8.47 30.44 3.67
CA PRO A 365 7.80 29.26 3.12
C PRO A 365 8.75 28.34 2.32
N ALA A 366 9.77 28.90 1.68
CA ALA A 366 10.78 28.12 0.96
C ALA A 366 11.58 27.16 1.89
N LEU A 367 11.93 27.64 3.09
CA LEU A 367 12.64 26.82 4.08
C LEU A 367 11.73 25.72 4.63
N VAL A 368 10.46 26.04 4.90
CA VAL A 368 9.46 25.06 5.33
C VAL A 368 9.26 23.98 4.27
N MET A 369 9.15 24.35 2.99
CA MET A 369 9.06 23.41 1.88
C MET A 369 10.30 22.50 1.78
N PHE A 370 11.49 23.08 1.91
CA PHE A 370 12.75 22.31 1.81
C PHE A 370 12.88 21.26 2.91
N PHE A 371 12.65 21.63 4.17
CA PHE A 371 12.70 20.63 5.26
C PHE A 371 11.60 19.61 5.16
N GLY A 372 10.39 20.01 4.77
CA GLY A 372 9.28 19.10 4.52
C GLY A 372 9.57 18.11 3.38
N PHE A 373 10.22 18.57 2.31
CA PHE A 373 10.71 17.72 1.23
C PHE A 373 11.71 16.66 1.75
N LEU A 374 12.67 17.06 2.59
CA LEU A 374 13.62 16.10 3.20
C LEU A 374 12.92 15.07 4.09
N ILE A 375 11.92 15.49 4.87
CA ILE A 375 11.10 14.57 5.67
C ILE A 375 10.38 13.57 4.76
N CYS A 376 9.80 14.01 3.63
CA CYS A 376 9.17 13.14 2.65
C CYS A 376 10.18 12.14 2.06
N VAL A 377 11.37 12.60 1.66
CA VAL A 377 12.45 11.73 1.16
C VAL A 377 12.75 10.61 2.17
N CYS A 378 13.01 10.97 3.43
CA CYS A 378 13.36 9.99 4.47
C CYS A 378 12.19 9.03 4.77
N THR A 379 10.97 9.56 4.91
CA THR A 379 9.80 8.75 5.26
C THR A 379 9.45 7.74 4.17
N PHE A 380 9.49 8.14 2.89
CA PHE A 380 9.16 7.23 1.80
C PHE A 380 10.29 6.27 1.46
N THR A 381 11.54 6.65 1.64
CA THR A 381 12.67 5.69 1.65
C THR A 381 12.46 4.61 2.71
N ASN A 382 12.09 5.02 3.94
CA ASN A 382 11.77 4.10 5.03
C ASN A 382 10.56 3.21 4.69
N SER A 383 9.49 3.80 4.16
CA SER A 383 8.26 3.08 3.81
C SER A 383 8.51 1.95 2.81
N VAL A 384 9.22 2.23 1.73
CA VAL A 384 9.55 1.21 0.71
C VAL A 384 10.52 0.17 1.26
N THR A 385 11.54 0.59 2.03
CA THR A 385 12.47 -0.35 2.66
C THR A 385 11.76 -1.28 3.64
N THR A 386 10.82 -0.76 4.43
CA THR A 386 10.02 -1.56 5.36
C THR A 386 9.10 -2.52 4.60
N SER A 387 8.21 -2.00 3.75
CA SER A 387 7.09 -2.77 3.19
C SER A 387 7.48 -3.71 2.06
N ALA A 388 8.38 -3.29 1.18
CA ALA A 388 8.74 -4.06 -0.01
C ALA A 388 9.98 -4.94 0.19
N ILE A 389 10.86 -4.61 1.15
CA ILE A 389 12.15 -5.27 1.27
C ILE A 389 12.24 -6.02 2.60
N TYR A 390 12.24 -5.29 3.73
CA TYR A 390 12.56 -5.87 5.03
C TYR A 390 11.45 -6.72 5.64
N LEU A 391 10.16 -6.39 5.41
CA LEU A 391 9.03 -6.98 6.12
C LEU A 391 8.95 -8.51 6.04
N SER A 392 9.29 -9.08 4.89
CA SER A 392 9.19 -10.53 4.66
C SER A 392 10.47 -11.31 4.95
N GLU A 393 11.63 -10.65 5.01
CA GLU A 393 12.93 -11.30 5.08
C GLU A 393 13.26 -11.96 6.44
N PRO A 394 12.84 -11.42 7.61
CA PRO A 394 13.13 -12.02 8.91
C PRO A 394 12.36 -13.32 9.19
N PHE A 395 11.36 -13.65 8.36
CA PHE A 395 10.49 -14.81 8.59
C PHE A 395 10.92 -16.05 7.79
N PRO A 396 10.90 -17.26 8.39
CA PRO A 396 11.04 -18.52 7.68
C PRO A 396 10.02 -18.65 6.55
N THR A 397 10.38 -19.33 5.47
CA THR A 397 9.51 -19.51 4.30
C THR A 397 8.14 -20.10 4.68
N ALA A 398 8.11 -21.04 5.61
CA ALA A 398 6.89 -21.71 6.09
C ALA A 398 5.88 -20.81 6.85
N CYS A 399 6.29 -19.62 7.31
CA CYS A 399 5.40 -18.68 8.00
C CYS A 399 5.54 -17.22 7.51
N ARG A 400 6.32 -16.98 6.43
CA ARG A 400 6.64 -15.65 5.92
C ARG A 400 5.41 -14.81 5.59
N ILE A 401 4.47 -15.38 4.83
CA ILE A 401 3.25 -14.68 4.42
C ILE A 401 2.40 -14.31 5.65
N ARG A 402 2.29 -15.22 6.61
CA ARG A 402 1.55 -14.99 7.86
C ARG A 402 2.22 -13.92 8.72
N GLY A 403 3.55 -13.98 8.87
CA GLY A 403 4.31 -12.99 9.63
C GLY A 403 4.21 -11.58 9.03
N ALA A 404 4.41 -11.46 7.72
CA ALA A 404 4.22 -10.20 7.01
C ALA A 404 2.76 -9.71 7.07
N GLY A 405 1.79 -10.61 6.99
CA GLY A 405 0.36 -10.30 7.12
C GLY A 405 -0.01 -9.72 8.48
N VAL A 406 0.44 -10.38 9.57
CA VAL A 406 0.24 -9.89 10.96
C VAL A 406 0.86 -8.51 11.15
N ALA A 407 2.09 -8.33 10.71
CA ALA A 407 2.78 -7.05 10.84
C ALA A 407 2.08 -5.93 10.05
N ASN A 408 1.62 -6.22 8.84
CA ASN A 408 0.89 -5.25 8.01
C ASN A 408 -0.48 -4.90 8.63
N ALA A 409 -1.22 -5.89 9.12
CA ALA A 409 -2.50 -5.67 9.81
C ALA A 409 -2.32 -4.80 11.06
N PHE A 410 -1.29 -5.08 11.87
CA PHE A 410 -0.95 -4.23 13.01
C PHE A 410 -0.52 -2.83 12.59
N GLY A 411 0.22 -2.72 11.49
CA GLY A 411 0.61 -1.42 10.92
C GLY A 411 -0.58 -0.53 10.58
N ARG A 412 -1.71 -1.09 10.14
CA ARG A 412 -2.95 -0.33 9.86
C ARG A 412 -3.50 0.36 11.11
N LEU A 413 -3.26 -0.17 12.31
CA LEU A 413 -3.62 0.52 13.56
C LEU A 413 -2.89 1.86 13.69
N GLY A 414 -1.65 1.97 13.20
CA GLY A 414 -0.94 3.25 13.14
C GLY A 414 -1.68 4.28 12.29
N GLY A 415 -2.19 3.88 11.12
CA GLY A 415 -3.01 4.74 10.25
C GLY A 415 -4.36 5.11 10.86
N ILE A 416 -4.97 4.23 11.69
CA ILE A 416 -6.24 4.49 12.38
C ILE A 416 -6.03 5.46 13.55
N LEU A 417 -4.99 5.25 14.35
CA LEU A 417 -4.75 6.00 15.59
C LEU A 417 -4.08 7.36 15.36
N SER A 418 -3.18 7.47 14.35
CA SER A 418 -2.43 8.70 14.11
C SER A 418 -3.30 9.94 13.88
N PRO A 419 -4.41 9.92 13.13
CA PRO A 419 -5.28 11.07 12.99
C PRO A 419 -5.85 11.57 14.33
N MET A 420 -6.21 10.63 15.21
CA MET A 420 -6.82 10.96 16.51
C MET A 420 -5.83 11.68 17.42
N TRP A 421 -4.60 11.18 17.56
CA TRP A 421 -3.62 11.86 18.41
C TRP A 421 -3.11 13.17 17.78
N ILE A 422 -3.00 13.26 16.44
CA ILE A 422 -2.65 14.52 15.79
C ILE A 422 -3.71 15.57 16.10
N ALA A 423 -5.00 15.26 15.93
CA ALA A 423 -6.08 16.16 16.28
C ALA A 423 -6.03 16.56 17.77
N PHE A 424 -5.80 15.60 18.66
CA PHE A 424 -5.65 15.86 20.10
C PHE A 424 -4.52 16.85 20.37
N PHE A 425 -3.32 16.61 19.85
CA PHE A 425 -2.17 17.51 20.11
C PHE A 425 -2.39 18.91 19.52
N MET A 426 -3.04 19.01 18.34
CA MET A 426 -3.36 20.30 17.74
C MET A 426 -4.30 21.16 18.59
N THR A 427 -5.10 20.56 19.49
CA THR A 427 -5.97 21.29 20.43
C THR A 427 -5.29 21.60 21.76
N THR A 428 -4.10 21.07 22.02
CA THR A 428 -3.33 21.36 23.25
C THR A 428 -2.44 22.59 23.08
N THR A 429 -1.85 23.03 24.19
CA THR A 429 -0.85 24.13 24.20
C THR A 429 0.41 23.82 23.39
N LEU A 430 0.68 22.55 23.11
CA LEU A 430 1.82 22.11 22.27
C LEU A 430 1.54 22.28 20.77
N GLY A 431 0.27 22.37 20.37
CA GLY A 431 -0.12 22.62 19.00
C GLY A 431 0.52 21.63 17.99
N THR A 432 0.88 22.15 16.84
CA THR A 432 1.52 21.39 15.76
C THR A 432 2.89 20.83 16.16
N THR A 433 3.63 21.52 17.02
CA THR A 433 4.92 21.05 17.56
C THR A 433 4.75 19.76 18.33
N GLY A 434 3.67 19.61 19.13
CA GLY A 434 3.36 18.37 19.85
C GLY A 434 3.18 17.17 18.94
N CYS A 435 2.56 17.36 17.77
CA CYS A 435 2.41 16.29 16.78
C CYS A 435 3.76 15.75 16.29
N TYR A 436 4.72 16.64 16.05
CA TYR A 436 6.04 16.21 15.58
C TYR A 436 6.90 15.63 16.69
N ILE A 437 6.79 16.13 17.91
CA ILE A 437 7.50 15.56 19.08
C ILE A 437 7.08 14.10 19.31
N ILE A 438 5.78 13.79 19.30
CA ILE A 438 5.31 12.41 19.51
C ILE A 438 5.73 11.48 18.37
N ASN A 439 5.64 11.94 17.12
CA ASN A 439 6.09 11.18 15.97
C ASN A 439 7.60 10.94 15.99
N SER A 440 8.39 11.93 16.42
CA SER A 440 9.83 11.81 16.60
C SER A 440 10.18 10.84 17.73
N ALA A 441 9.47 10.89 18.85
CA ALA A 441 9.66 9.95 19.95
C ALA A 441 9.38 8.50 19.51
N LEU A 442 8.31 8.30 18.73
CA LEU A 442 7.98 6.99 18.16
C LEU A 442 9.07 6.53 17.16
N ALA A 443 9.56 7.42 16.31
CA ALA A 443 10.61 7.11 15.34
C ALA A 443 11.94 6.75 16.04
N ILE A 444 12.34 7.48 17.10
CA ILE A 444 13.53 7.16 17.92
C ILE A 444 13.34 5.81 18.63
N PHE A 445 12.18 5.60 19.26
CA PHE A 445 11.87 4.32 19.91
C PHE A 445 12.01 3.16 18.92
N THR A 446 11.47 3.30 17.71
CA THR A 446 11.56 2.29 16.66
C THR A 446 13.01 2.09 16.18
N ALA A 447 13.78 3.16 16.01
CA ALA A 447 15.19 3.08 15.64
C ALA A 447 16.02 2.34 16.70
N VAL A 448 15.82 2.66 17.99
CA VAL A 448 16.50 1.99 19.12
C VAL A 448 16.08 0.52 19.20
N TRP A 449 14.78 0.24 19.11
CA TRP A 449 14.27 -1.14 19.09
C TRP A 449 14.89 -1.95 17.95
N LEU A 450 14.93 -1.37 16.75
CA LEU A 450 15.51 -2.02 15.57
C LEU A 450 17.03 -2.22 15.75
N ALA A 451 17.73 -1.28 16.38
CA ALA A 451 19.17 -1.41 16.66
C ALA A 451 19.45 -2.61 17.57
N ILE A 452 18.60 -2.87 18.57
CA ILE A 452 18.76 -3.95 19.55
C ILE A 452 18.27 -5.28 18.98
N PHE A 453 17.04 -5.33 18.47
CA PHE A 453 16.34 -6.56 18.12
C PHE A 453 16.28 -6.84 16.61
N GLY A 454 16.60 -5.86 15.77
CA GLY A 454 16.52 -6.01 14.32
C GLY A 454 17.58 -6.96 13.78
N VAL A 455 17.20 -7.79 12.83
CA VAL A 455 18.09 -8.72 12.13
C VAL A 455 18.56 -8.09 10.83
N GLU A 456 19.87 -8.13 10.55
CA GLU A 456 20.39 -7.73 9.23
C GLU A 456 20.16 -8.86 8.23
N THR A 457 19.59 -8.51 7.10
CA THR A 457 19.15 -9.46 6.07
C THR A 457 19.98 -9.38 4.79
N ARG A 458 20.78 -8.32 4.62
CA ARG A 458 21.60 -8.14 3.43
C ARG A 458 22.68 -9.20 3.30
N GLY A 459 22.78 -9.81 2.10
CA GLY A 459 23.85 -10.75 1.78
C GLY A 459 23.79 -12.09 2.51
N ARG A 460 22.68 -12.37 3.22
CA ARG A 460 22.43 -13.63 3.89
C ARG A 460 21.39 -14.43 3.15
N THR A 461 21.54 -15.74 3.08
CA THR A 461 20.46 -16.62 2.57
C THR A 461 19.32 -16.65 3.57
N LEU A 462 18.13 -16.96 3.10
CA LEU A 462 16.96 -17.08 3.99
C LEU A 462 17.12 -18.20 5.00
N GLU A 463 17.83 -19.27 4.62
CA GLU A 463 18.20 -20.39 5.49
C GLU A 463 19.14 -19.91 6.62
N ASP A 464 20.15 -19.09 6.30
CA ASP A 464 21.07 -18.54 7.30
C ASP A 464 20.37 -17.61 8.30
N ILE A 465 19.42 -16.79 7.80
CA ILE A 465 18.64 -15.88 8.67
C ILE A 465 17.73 -16.67 9.61
N THR A 466 17.22 -17.82 9.17
CA THR A 466 16.25 -18.63 9.91
C THR A 466 16.85 -19.83 10.63
N LYS A 467 18.17 -20.03 10.50
CA LYS A 467 18.90 -21.12 11.18
C LYS A 467 18.69 -21.08 12.68
N GLY A 468 18.36 -22.22 13.29
CA GLY A 468 18.08 -22.34 14.72
C GLY A 468 16.70 -21.83 15.19
N LEU A 469 15.82 -21.36 14.28
CA LEU A 469 14.45 -20.98 14.64
C LEU A 469 13.46 -22.17 14.57
N LEU A 470 13.80 -23.18 13.78
CA LEU A 470 12.95 -24.33 13.52
C LEU A 470 13.33 -25.55 14.39
N ASP A 471 14.39 -25.44 15.20
CA ASP A 471 14.97 -26.52 15.98
C ASP A 471 14.28 -26.75 17.33
N ASP A 472 12.99 -26.39 17.49
CA ASP A 472 12.18 -26.67 18.69
C ASP A 472 10.82 -27.27 18.33
#